data_0a1743ac606b334b13e7389ba2b1198b
#
_entry.id   0a1743ac606b334b13e7389ba2b1198b
#
_cell.length_a   1.000
_cell.length_b   1.000
_cell.length_c   1.000
_cell.angle_alpha   90.00
_cell.angle_beta   90.00
_cell.angle_gamma   90.00
#
_symmetry.space_group_name_H-M   'P 1'
#
loop_
_entity.id
_entity.type
_entity.pdbx_description
1 polymer ?
#
loop_
_entity_poly.entity_id
_entity_poly.type
_entity_poly.pdbx_seq_one_letter_code
_entity_poly.pdbx_strand_id
1 'polypeptide(L)'
;MKLTFTKLAPLMLAFAVGGASAHGDIKCPVHPKSEWKPHTQLEQKLTKEGWVVRRMETTSTCYEVYAKDPQGKRIEAFFDPVTFERVEEK
;
A
#
# COMPACT_ATOMS: atom_id res chain seq x y z
N MET A 1 -30.04 -34.81 31.43
CA MET A 1 -29.77 -34.37 31.09
C MET A 1 -29.18 -33.82 30.49
N LYS A 2 -28.96 -33.65 30.12
CA LYS A 2 -28.43 -33.17 29.54
C LYS A 2 -27.80 -32.43 28.98
N LEU A 3 -27.50 -32.19 28.71
CA LEU A 3 -26.98 -31.51 28.17
C LEU A 3 -26.33 -30.99 27.61
N THR A 4 -26.09 -30.79 27.21
CA THR A 4 -25.54 -30.28 26.66
C THR A 4 -24.92 -29.66 26.14
N PHE A 5 -24.66 -29.34 25.78
CA PHE A 5 -24.11 -28.66 25.19
C PHE A 5 -23.36 -28.16 24.66
N THR A 6 -23.18 -27.99 24.37
CA THR A 6 -22.58 -27.51 23.91
C THR A 6 -21.97 -27.00 23.27
N LYS A 7 -21.80 -26.66 22.87
CA LYS A 7 -21.24 -26.15 22.24
C LYS A 7 -20.67 -25.47 21.73
N LEU A 8 -20.45 -25.18 21.42
CA LEU A 8 -19.98 -24.57 20.90
C LEU A 8 -19.28 -24.01 20.38
N ALA A 9 -18.98 -23.59 19.91
CA ALA A 9 -18.35 -23.05 19.41
C ALA A 9 -17.74 -22.44 18.87
N PRO A 10 -17.40 -22.06 18.41
CA PRO A 10 -16.75 -21.48 17.89
C PRO A 10 -16.19 -20.78 17.28
N LEU A 11 -15.98 -20.51 17.03
CA LEU A 11 -15.49 -19.95 16.47
C LEU A 11 -14.80 -19.37 15.97
N MET A 12 -14.53 -19.01 15.51
CA MET A 12 -13.91 -18.52 15.03
C MET A 12 -13.34 -17.90 14.48
N LEU A 13 -13.13 -17.56 14.13
CA LEU A 13 -12.64 -17.07 13.59
C LEU A 13 -11.99 -16.50 12.97
N ALA A 14 -11.70 -16.08 12.49
CA ALA A 14 -11.12 -15.64 11.93
C ALA A 14 -10.70 -14.95 11.28
N PHE A 15 -10.40 -14.67 11.00
CA PHE A 15 -9.98 -14.11 10.41
C PHE A 15 -9.33 -13.49 9.91
N ALA A 16 -9.33 -13.20 9.67
CA ALA A 16 -8.85 -12.64 9.22
C ALA A 16 -8.09 -12.06 8.66
N VAL A 17 -7.96 -11.74 8.65
CA VAL A 17 -7.14 -11.24 8.17
C VAL A 17 -6.65 -10.77 7.22
N GLY A 18 -6.54 -11.09 7.00
CA GLY A 18 -5.88 -10.91 6.01
C GLY A 18 -5.80 -9.86 5.19
N GLY A 19 -6.53 -9.33 4.76
CA GLY A 19 -6.44 -8.38 3.73
C GLY A 19 -5.22 -7.55 3.72
N ALA A 20 -4.50 -7.62 4.74
CA ALA A 20 -3.35 -6.76 4.85
C ALA A 20 -2.38 -6.91 3.72
N SER A 21 -2.37 -8.04 3.08
CA SER A 21 -1.35 -8.29 2.10
C SER A 21 -1.66 -7.73 0.74
N ALA A 22 -2.74 -7.00 0.59
CA ALA A 22 -3.14 -6.57 -0.74
C ALA A 22 -2.05 -5.78 -1.45
N HIS A 23 -1.33 -4.93 -0.74
CA HIS A 23 -0.36 -4.09 -1.42
C HIS A 23 0.88 -4.85 -1.86
N GLY A 24 1.07 -6.07 -1.41
CA GLY A 24 2.15 -6.85 -1.93
C GLY A 24 1.99 -7.26 -3.37
N ASP A 25 0.79 -7.17 -3.89
CA ASP A 25 0.51 -7.59 -5.26
C ASP A 25 0.61 -6.47 -6.27
N ILE A 26 0.85 -5.25 -5.85
CA ILE A 26 0.91 -4.12 -6.77
C ILE A 26 2.26 -4.14 -7.48
N LYS A 27 2.22 -4.08 -8.80
CA LYS A 27 3.43 -4.07 -9.59
C LYS A 27 3.40 -2.91 -10.57
N CYS A 28 4.51 -2.20 -10.62
CA CYS A 28 4.71 -1.16 -11.61
C CYS A 28 5.41 -1.76 -12.83
N PRO A 29 5.40 -1.05 -13.96
CA PRO A 29 6.20 -1.49 -15.09
C PRO A 29 7.65 -1.65 -14.67
N VAL A 30 8.30 -2.68 -15.18
CA VAL A 30 9.66 -2.99 -14.78
C VAL A 30 10.62 -2.07 -15.53
N HIS A 31 11.46 -1.38 -14.78
CA HIS A 31 12.51 -0.53 -15.35
C HIS A 31 13.83 -0.91 -14.71
N PRO A 32 14.94 -0.78 -15.44
CA PRO A 32 16.24 -0.96 -14.81
C PRO A 32 16.41 0.02 -13.66
N LYS A 33 17.00 -0.46 -12.59
CA LYS A 33 17.19 0.41 -11.42
C LYS A 33 17.99 1.65 -11.76
N SER A 34 18.87 1.56 -12.75
CA SER A 34 19.68 2.70 -13.14
C SER A 34 18.83 3.83 -13.72
N GLU A 35 17.60 3.54 -14.13
CA GLU A 35 16.71 4.56 -14.67
C GLU A 35 15.77 5.15 -13.64
N TRP A 36 15.75 4.60 -12.45
CA TRP A 36 14.87 5.10 -11.41
C TRP A 36 15.30 6.49 -10.99
N LYS A 37 14.33 7.37 -10.86
CA LYS A 37 14.61 8.69 -10.31
C LYS A 37 14.65 8.59 -8.80
N PRO A 38 15.40 9.48 -8.14
CA PRO A 38 15.47 9.43 -6.68
C PRO A 38 14.09 9.59 -6.05
N HIS A 39 13.84 8.85 -5.00
CA HIS A 39 12.54 8.93 -4.34
C HIS A 39 12.29 10.31 -3.77
N THR A 40 13.35 11.08 -3.49
CA THR A 40 13.18 12.44 -3.00
C THR A 40 12.51 13.33 -4.03
N GLN A 41 12.74 13.07 -5.32
CA GLN A 41 12.05 13.83 -6.35
C GLN A 41 10.55 13.55 -6.34
N LEU A 42 10.18 12.29 -6.13
CA LEU A 42 8.77 11.96 -6.01
C LEU A 42 8.16 12.62 -4.79
N GLU A 43 8.87 12.59 -3.68
CA GLU A 43 8.38 13.23 -2.48
C GLU A 43 8.14 14.72 -2.69
N GLN A 44 9.08 15.38 -3.37
CA GLN A 44 8.94 16.81 -3.64
C GLN A 44 7.74 17.07 -4.54
N LYS A 45 7.56 16.24 -5.54
CA LYS A 45 6.42 16.39 -6.44
C LYS A 45 5.11 16.26 -5.67
N LEU A 46 5.00 15.23 -4.85
CA LEU A 46 3.78 15.01 -4.11
C LEU A 46 3.52 16.13 -3.11
N THR A 47 4.56 16.59 -2.45
CA THR A 47 4.41 17.67 -1.50
C THR A 47 3.89 18.93 -2.18
N LYS A 48 4.40 19.22 -3.38
CA LYS A 48 3.93 20.38 -4.13
C LYS A 48 2.46 20.22 -4.52
N GLU A 49 2.00 19.00 -4.69
CA GLU A 49 0.64 18.73 -5.07
C GLU A 49 -0.31 18.66 -3.88
N GLY A 50 0.21 18.90 -2.68
CA GLY A 50 -0.64 18.96 -1.51
C GLY A 50 -0.66 17.70 -0.66
N TRP A 51 0.18 16.73 -0.98
CA TRP A 51 0.28 15.51 -0.18
C TRP A 51 1.14 15.76 1.04
N VAL A 52 0.84 15.03 2.11
CA VAL A 52 1.70 15.00 3.28
C VAL A 52 2.29 13.61 3.34
N VAL A 53 3.53 13.48 2.89
CA VAL A 53 4.20 12.19 2.80
C VAL A 53 4.72 11.81 4.17
N ARG A 54 4.34 10.63 4.63
CA ARG A 54 4.76 10.13 5.94
C ARG A 54 5.92 9.17 5.83
N ARG A 55 5.94 8.36 4.79
CA ARG A 55 6.97 7.35 4.62
C ARG A 55 6.97 6.90 3.17
N MET A 56 8.14 6.55 2.68
CA MET A 56 8.28 5.96 1.37
C MET A 56 9.12 4.71 1.48
N GLU A 57 8.76 3.71 0.67
CA GLU A 57 9.50 2.46 0.62
C GLU A 57 9.72 2.07 -0.83
N THR A 58 10.78 1.32 -1.06
CA THR A 58 11.10 0.83 -2.38
C THR A 58 10.69 -0.63 -2.45
N THR A 59 9.87 -0.96 -3.43
CA THR A 59 9.55 -2.36 -3.70
C THR A 59 10.39 -2.80 -4.89
N SER A 60 10.14 -4.00 -5.37
CA SER A 60 10.92 -4.48 -6.51
C SER A 60 10.64 -3.69 -7.78
N THR A 61 9.45 -3.10 -7.91
CA THR A 61 9.10 -2.38 -9.13
C THR A 61 8.55 -0.98 -8.90
N CYS A 62 8.24 -0.60 -7.67
CA CYS A 62 7.54 0.65 -7.37
C CYS A 62 8.20 1.43 -6.25
N TYR A 63 7.83 2.70 -6.14
CA TYR A 63 7.93 3.41 -4.87
C TYR A 63 6.58 3.34 -4.20
N GLU A 64 6.57 2.92 -2.95
CA GLU A 64 5.36 2.83 -2.17
C GLU A 64 5.33 4.02 -1.22
N VAL A 65 4.21 4.76 -1.21
CA VAL A 65 4.11 6.00 -0.46
C VAL A 65 2.97 5.90 0.53
N TYR A 66 3.29 6.16 1.79
CA TYR A 66 2.30 6.27 2.85
C TYR A 66 2.11 7.74 3.14
N ALA A 67 0.90 8.25 2.94
CA ALA A 67 0.71 9.69 2.96
C ALA A 67 -0.73 10.04 3.25
N LYS A 68 -0.96 11.33 3.49
CA LYS A 68 -2.29 11.90 3.36
C LYS A 68 -2.37 12.58 2.01
N ASP A 69 -3.43 12.32 1.29
CA ASP A 69 -3.60 12.95 -0.01
C ASP A 69 -4.06 14.41 0.17
N PRO A 70 -4.23 15.16 -0.92
CA PRO A 70 -4.61 16.56 -0.79
C PRO A 70 -5.95 16.80 -0.09
N GLN A 71 -6.80 15.78 -0.05
CA GLN A 71 -8.08 15.89 0.67
C GLN A 71 -7.95 15.50 2.14
N GLY A 72 -6.73 15.20 2.60
CA GLY A 72 -6.51 14.84 3.98
C GLY A 72 -6.76 13.38 4.31
N LYS A 73 -6.93 12.55 3.30
CA LYS A 73 -7.24 11.15 3.49
C LYS A 73 -5.96 10.34 3.54
N ARG A 74 -5.87 9.44 4.48
CA ARG A 74 -4.73 8.53 4.57
C ARG A 74 -4.81 7.52 3.46
N ILE A 75 -3.74 7.40 2.71
CA ILE A 75 -3.69 6.41 1.66
C ILE A 75 -2.30 5.83 1.55
N GLU A 76 -2.26 4.70 0.90
CA GLU A 76 -1.05 4.01 0.52
C GLU A 76 -1.09 3.90 -0.98
N ALA A 77 -0.09 4.45 -1.65
CA ALA A 77 -0.11 4.54 -3.11
C ALA A 77 1.21 4.04 -3.66
N PHE A 78 1.14 3.55 -4.89
CA PHE A 78 2.31 3.01 -5.58
C PHE A 78 2.55 3.82 -6.83
N PHE A 79 3.81 4.14 -7.06
CA PHE A 79 4.19 5.02 -8.15
C PHE A 79 5.30 4.38 -8.97
N ASP A 80 5.20 4.54 -10.28
CA ASP A 80 6.25 4.13 -11.20
C ASP A 80 7.50 4.96 -10.88
N PRO A 81 8.65 4.33 -10.62
CA PRO A 81 9.82 5.09 -10.19
C PRO A 81 10.48 5.90 -11.31
N VAL A 82 10.06 5.71 -12.53
CA VAL A 82 10.62 6.47 -13.66
C VAL A 82 9.69 7.59 -14.09
N THR A 83 8.40 7.29 -14.24
CA THR A 83 7.44 8.28 -14.72
C THR A 83 6.74 9.00 -13.59
N PHE A 84 6.74 8.43 -12.39
CA PHE A 84 6.00 8.92 -11.23
C PHE A 84 4.50 8.84 -11.42
N GLU A 85 4.05 8.04 -12.37
CA GLU A 85 2.62 7.81 -12.53
C GLU A 85 2.15 6.87 -11.44
N ARG A 86 0.97 7.15 -10.93
CA ARG A 86 0.39 6.30 -9.91
C ARG A 86 -0.14 5.03 -10.54
N VAL A 87 0.16 3.90 -9.90
CA VAL A 87 -0.30 2.60 -10.35
C VAL A 87 -1.39 2.15 -9.41
N GLU A 88 -2.54 1.86 -9.98
CA GLU A 88 -3.69 1.47 -9.18
C GLU A 88 -3.84 -0.03 -9.18
N GLU A 89 -4.34 -0.51 -8.07
CA GLU A 89 -4.70 -1.91 -7.97
C GLU A 89 -5.98 -2.15 -8.75
N LYS A 90 -6.02 -3.23 -9.50
CA LYS A 90 -7.23 -3.54 -10.28
C LYS A 90 -8.21 -4.42 -9.50
#